data_aa75a74a526bbfb01cf0367bcfbf046e
#
_entry.id   aa75a74a526bbfb01cf0367bcfbf046e
#
_cell.length_a   1.000
_cell.length_b   1.000
_cell.length_c   1.000
_cell.angle_alpha   90.00
_cell.angle_beta   90.00
_cell.angle_gamma   90.00
#
_symmetry.space_group_name_H-M   'P 1'
#
loop_
_entity.id
_entity.type
_entity.pdbx_description
1 polymer ?
#
loop_
_entity_poly.entity_id
_entity_poly.type
_entity_poly.pdbx_seq_one_letter_code
_entity_poly.pdbx_strand_id
1 'polypeptide(L)'
;MVHRLAYRAAVDGKHPVSNKTRSTGLFVQTRRLTFAAVAFFMASASASYAQSGPFAGLAGNWSGAGTVTLDDGSRERIRCRASYQVGGPKMTMTLTCASDAYKFNLAANVVDEGGAVSGSWTESSRNVSGVLQGRGGGGNFQIVASTAGFNSNISLRTAGNKQTVTMRADSQFKGADISLSK
;
A
#
# COMPACT_ATOMS: atom_id res chain seq x y z
N MET A 1 -16.46 56.77 -13.49
CA MET A 1 -15.24 57.60 -13.62
C MET A 1 -14.16 56.70 -14.22
N VAL A 2 -14.08 56.65 -15.50
CA VAL A 2 -13.36 57.51 -16.47
C VAL A 2 -11.87 57.66 -16.10
N HIS A 3 -11.02 57.05 -16.87
CA HIS A 3 -10.06 57.49 -17.87
C HIS A 3 -9.17 56.31 -18.30
N ARG A 4 -9.34 55.87 -19.41
CA ARG A 4 -8.66 55.94 -20.76
C ARG A 4 -7.45 56.87 -20.79
N LEU A 5 -6.32 56.35 -21.29
CA LEU A 5 -5.56 57.02 -22.36
C LEU A 5 -4.57 56.03 -23.01
N ALA A 6 -4.78 55.88 -24.29
CA ALA A 6 -3.89 55.28 -25.26
C ALA A 6 -2.86 56.33 -25.70
N TYR A 7 -1.68 55.90 -26.16
CA TYR A 7 -0.90 56.68 -27.08
C TYR A 7 -0.20 55.78 -28.12
N ARG A 8 -0.36 56.24 -29.30
CA ARG A 8 -0.04 55.67 -30.62
C ARG A 8 1.21 56.35 -31.19
N ALA A 9 1.73 55.73 -32.23
CA ALA A 9 2.50 56.29 -33.36
C ALA A 9 4.04 56.13 -33.27
N ALA A 10 4.73 55.84 -34.26
CA ALA A 10 4.61 55.58 -35.70
C ALA A 10 6.01 55.78 -36.33
N VAL A 11 6.32 54.88 -37.26
CA VAL A 11 6.83 55.18 -38.62
C VAL A 11 8.29 55.65 -38.85
N ASP A 12 8.94 54.95 -39.67
CA ASP A 12 9.62 55.20 -40.98
C ASP A 12 11.10 54.80 -40.92
N GLY A 13 11.68 54.05 -41.82
CA GLY A 13 11.59 53.99 -43.24
C GLY A 13 12.99 53.91 -43.82
N LYS A 14 13.08 53.16 -44.89
CA LYS A 14 14.07 53.23 -45.98
C LYS A 14 15.21 52.24 -46.06
N HIS A 15 15.03 51.30 -46.99
CA HIS A 15 16.07 50.78 -47.93
C HIS A 15 16.81 51.88 -48.68
N PRO A 16 17.87 51.63 -49.44
CA PRO A 16 18.29 50.46 -50.20
C PRO A 16 19.81 50.25 -50.41
N VAL A 17 20.10 49.29 -51.31
CA VAL A 17 21.16 49.19 -52.32
C VAL A 17 22.25 48.17 -52.09
N SER A 18 22.08 47.09 -52.80
CA SER A 18 22.95 46.36 -53.73
C SER A 18 24.44 46.74 -53.76
N ASN A 19 25.27 45.71 -53.59
CA ASN A 19 26.30 45.51 -54.62
C ASN A 19 26.80 44.04 -54.70
N LYS A 20 26.90 43.64 -55.92
CA LYS A 20 27.26 42.37 -56.49
C LYS A 20 28.79 42.37 -56.75
N THR A 21 29.50 41.36 -56.23
CA THR A 21 30.76 41.00 -56.91
C THR A 21 31.02 39.50 -56.84
N ARG A 22 31.23 38.92 -57.99
CA ARG A 22 31.67 37.55 -58.26
C ARG A 22 33.08 37.33 -57.71
N SER A 23 33.37 36.17 -57.22
CA SER A 23 34.61 35.45 -57.59
C SER A 23 34.54 33.97 -57.26
N THR A 24 34.75 33.21 -58.28
CA THR A 24 35.10 31.77 -58.43
C THR A 24 36.13 31.26 -57.44
N GLY A 25 35.88 30.07 -56.95
CA GLY A 25 36.88 29.27 -56.20
C GLY A 25 36.37 27.87 -55.86
N LEU A 26 36.58 26.99 -56.78
CA LEU A 26 36.39 25.54 -56.69
C LEU A 26 37.30 24.97 -55.57
N PHE A 27 36.76 24.30 -54.58
CA PHE A 27 37.40 23.11 -54.01
C PHE A 27 36.39 22.25 -53.25
N VAL A 28 36.17 21.10 -53.83
CA VAL A 28 35.41 19.97 -53.25
C VAL A 28 36.19 19.41 -52.08
N GLN A 29 35.58 19.43 -50.88
CA GLN A 29 35.93 18.46 -49.87
C GLN A 29 34.65 18.01 -49.13
N THR A 30 34.20 16.88 -49.56
CA THR A 30 33.20 16.05 -48.91
C THR A 30 33.70 15.63 -47.52
N ARG A 31 33.32 16.35 -46.48
CA ARG A 31 33.43 15.89 -45.10
C ARG A 31 32.09 15.33 -44.69
N ARG A 32 32.01 14.00 -44.71
CA ARG A 32 30.88 13.25 -44.18
C ARG A 32 30.78 13.53 -42.69
N LEU A 33 29.85 14.38 -42.30
CA LEU A 33 29.44 14.53 -40.92
C LEU A 33 28.49 13.39 -40.62
N THR A 34 29.00 12.35 -40.00
CA THR A 34 28.19 11.32 -39.34
C THR A 34 27.56 11.92 -38.11
N PHE A 35 26.28 12.26 -38.21
CA PHE A 35 25.45 12.56 -37.04
C PHE A 35 25.22 11.27 -36.26
N ALA A 36 26.01 11.07 -35.21
CA ALA A 36 25.73 10.05 -34.21
C ALA A 36 24.51 10.52 -33.42
N ALA A 37 23.34 10.00 -33.78
CA ALA A 37 22.14 10.13 -32.97
C ALA A 37 22.33 9.29 -31.70
N VAL A 38 22.71 9.94 -30.62
CA VAL A 38 22.68 9.35 -29.27
C VAL A 38 21.22 9.31 -28.84
N ALA A 39 20.58 8.19 -29.06
CA ALA A 39 19.26 7.90 -28.49
C ALA A 39 19.44 7.71 -26.98
N PHE A 40 19.10 8.77 -26.22
CA PHE A 40 18.94 8.69 -24.78
C PHE A 40 17.70 7.82 -24.49
N PHE A 41 17.90 6.53 -24.23
CA PHE A 41 16.89 5.69 -23.59
C PHE A 41 16.71 6.18 -22.17
N MET A 42 15.72 7.03 -21.95
CA MET A 42 15.20 7.30 -20.61
C MET A 42 14.51 6.03 -20.13
N ALA A 43 15.26 5.18 -19.44
CA ALA A 43 14.68 4.11 -18.64
C ALA A 43 13.84 4.78 -17.56
N SER A 44 12.53 4.82 -17.76
CA SER A 44 11.56 5.19 -16.74
C SER A 44 11.63 4.11 -15.67
N ALA A 45 12.49 4.31 -14.67
CA ALA A 45 12.46 3.53 -13.46
C ALA A 45 11.10 3.80 -12.81
N SER A 46 10.15 2.90 -13.00
CA SER A 46 8.93 2.87 -12.23
C SER A 46 9.35 2.69 -10.77
N ALA A 47 9.38 3.78 -10.01
CA ALA A 47 9.55 3.73 -8.58
C ALA A 47 8.35 2.93 -8.05
N SER A 48 8.56 1.65 -7.81
CA SER A 48 7.64 0.87 -6.99
C SER A 48 7.63 1.56 -5.64
N TYR A 49 6.56 2.28 -5.33
CA TYR A 49 6.32 2.78 -3.99
C TYR A 49 6.19 1.54 -3.10
N ALA A 50 7.31 1.09 -2.56
CA ALA A 50 7.29 0.11 -1.49
C ALA A 50 6.42 0.73 -0.40
N GLN A 51 5.31 0.08 -0.11
CA GLN A 51 4.41 0.53 0.96
C GLN A 51 5.26 0.67 2.22
N SER A 52 5.53 1.91 2.60
CA SER A 52 6.26 2.20 3.83
C SER A 52 5.26 2.36 4.97
N GLY A 53 5.67 2.02 6.18
CA GLY A 53 4.83 2.14 7.35
C GLY A 53 4.79 0.86 8.20
N PRO A 54 4.17 0.94 9.37
CA PRO A 54 4.17 -0.13 10.35
C PRO A 54 3.53 -1.43 9.84
N PHE A 55 2.56 -1.33 8.92
CA PHE A 55 1.82 -2.46 8.37
C PHE A 55 2.30 -2.93 6.98
N ALA A 56 3.36 -2.35 6.43
CA ALA A 56 3.78 -2.58 5.04
C ALA A 56 3.94 -4.07 4.68
N GLY A 57 4.51 -4.87 5.57
CA GLY A 57 4.71 -6.30 5.39
C GLY A 57 3.42 -7.12 5.33
N LEU A 58 2.30 -6.58 5.82
CA LEU A 58 1.01 -7.25 5.85
C LEU A 58 0.24 -7.15 4.53
N ALA A 59 0.43 -6.09 3.76
CA ALA A 59 -0.36 -5.76 2.57
C ALA A 59 -0.53 -6.94 1.61
N GLY A 60 -1.74 -7.10 1.08
CA GLY A 60 -2.09 -8.12 0.09
C GLY A 60 -2.97 -9.24 0.61
N ASN A 61 -3.06 -10.32 -0.18
CA ASN A 61 -3.93 -11.45 0.09
C ASN A 61 -3.12 -12.62 0.64
N TRP A 62 -3.62 -13.24 1.68
CA TRP A 62 -3.00 -14.34 2.39
C TRP A 62 -3.96 -15.52 2.48
N SER A 63 -3.45 -16.71 2.39
CA SER A 63 -4.26 -17.94 2.55
C SER A 63 -3.50 -19.00 3.34
N GLY A 64 -4.24 -19.86 4.01
CA GLY A 64 -3.64 -20.93 4.78
C GLY A 64 -4.62 -21.70 5.64
N ALA A 65 -4.10 -22.29 6.69
CA ALA A 65 -4.88 -23.14 7.58
C ALA A 65 -4.50 -22.91 9.05
N GLY A 66 -5.34 -23.37 9.93
CA GLY A 66 -5.12 -23.31 11.37
C GLY A 66 -5.92 -24.32 12.14
N THR A 67 -5.88 -24.16 13.44
CA THR A 67 -6.67 -24.94 14.40
C THR A 67 -7.34 -23.99 15.37
N VAL A 68 -8.62 -24.17 15.58
CA VAL A 68 -9.40 -23.55 16.67
C VAL A 68 -9.46 -24.52 17.85
N THR A 69 -9.37 -24.00 19.05
CA THR A 69 -9.59 -24.73 20.28
C THR A 69 -10.82 -24.16 20.99
N LEU A 70 -11.77 -25.02 21.32
CA LEU A 70 -13.02 -24.69 22.03
C LEU A 70 -12.89 -24.91 23.55
N ASP A 71 -13.90 -24.52 24.30
CA ASP A 71 -13.92 -24.60 25.78
C ASP A 71 -13.94 -26.02 26.32
N ASP A 72 -14.51 -26.97 25.59
CA ASP A 72 -14.49 -28.39 25.89
C ASP A 72 -13.14 -29.05 25.56
N GLY A 73 -12.14 -28.29 25.09
CA GLY A 73 -10.84 -28.78 24.67
C GLY A 73 -10.80 -29.38 23.25
N SER A 74 -11.94 -29.47 22.58
CA SER A 74 -11.97 -29.94 21.19
C SER A 74 -11.18 -29.02 20.27
N ARG A 75 -10.63 -29.61 19.20
CA ARG A 75 -9.81 -28.91 18.23
C ARG A 75 -10.34 -29.14 16.83
N GLU A 76 -10.51 -28.07 16.10
CA GLU A 76 -11.06 -28.11 14.76
C GLU A 76 -10.11 -27.44 13.76
N ARG A 77 -9.86 -28.10 12.62
CA ARG A 77 -9.08 -27.55 11.53
C ARG A 77 -9.92 -26.56 10.73
N ILE A 78 -9.33 -25.40 10.48
CA ILE A 78 -9.93 -24.34 9.68
C ILE A 78 -9.05 -23.99 8.49
N ARG A 79 -9.66 -23.53 7.40
CA ARG A 79 -8.99 -22.87 6.27
C ARG A 79 -9.30 -21.40 6.33
N CYS A 80 -8.27 -20.57 6.15
CA CYS A 80 -8.37 -19.11 6.30
C CYS A 80 -7.90 -18.38 5.05
N ARG A 81 -8.56 -17.25 4.79
CA ARG A 81 -8.13 -16.24 3.82
C ARG A 81 -8.18 -14.88 4.49
N ALA A 82 -7.13 -14.12 4.35
CA ALA A 82 -7.05 -12.75 4.84
C ALA A 82 -6.70 -11.79 3.71
N SER A 83 -7.23 -10.58 3.76
CA SER A 83 -6.86 -9.48 2.88
C SER A 83 -6.53 -8.27 3.73
N TYR A 84 -5.37 -7.67 3.48
CA TYR A 84 -4.92 -6.46 4.15
C TYR A 84 -4.74 -5.34 3.14
N GLN A 85 -5.44 -4.24 3.33
CA GLN A 85 -5.26 -2.99 2.60
C GLN A 85 -4.53 -2.00 3.51
N VAL A 86 -3.34 -1.57 3.10
CA VAL A 86 -2.45 -0.74 3.91
C VAL A 86 -2.26 0.61 3.24
N GLY A 87 -2.37 1.68 4.03
CA GLY A 87 -2.14 3.06 3.59
C GLY A 87 -1.45 3.87 4.69
N GLY A 88 -0.11 3.92 4.65
CA GLY A 88 0.67 4.59 5.68
C GLY A 88 0.43 3.99 7.08
N PRO A 89 -0.06 4.79 8.05
CA PRO A 89 -0.35 4.32 9.39
C PRO A 89 -1.71 3.62 9.53
N LYS A 90 -2.47 3.45 8.45
CA LYS A 90 -3.81 2.85 8.47
C LYS A 90 -3.81 1.50 7.77
N MET A 91 -4.63 0.60 8.29
CA MET A 91 -4.84 -0.72 7.71
C MET A 91 -6.32 -1.13 7.86
N THR A 92 -6.90 -1.65 6.79
CA THR A 92 -8.14 -2.43 6.86
C THR A 92 -7.82 -3.90 6.63
N MET A 93 -8.50 -4.78 7.34
CA MET A 93 -8.28 -6.21 7.25
C MET A 93 -9.62 -6.94 7.19
N THR A 94 -9.69 -7.94 6.35
CA THR A 94 -10.74 -8.97 6.39
C THR A 94 -10.10 -10.33 6.56
N LEU A 95 -10.71 -11.18 7.39
CA LEU A 95 -10.30 -12.56 7.61
C LEU A 95 -11.54 -13.45 7.57
N THR A 96 -11.53 -14.42 6.68
CA THR A 96 -12.55 -15.48 6.67
C THR A 96 -11.87 -16.81 6.97
N CYS A 97 -12.32 -17.49 8.01
CA CYS A 97 -11.92 -18.86 8.33
C CYS A 97 -13.16 -19.76 8.34
N ALA A 98 -13.04 -20.98 7.85
CA ALA A 98 -14.12 -21.95 7.83
C ALA A 98 -13.59 -23.38 7.98
N SER A 99 -14.44 -24.22 8.57
CA SER A 99 -14.42 -25.67 8.58
C SER A 99 -15.81 -26.18 8.19
N ASP A 100 -16.07 -27.45 8.35
CA ASP A 100 -17.39 -28.04 8.09
C ASP A 100 -18.44 -27.58 9.14
N ALA A 101 -18.01 -27.34 10.39
CA ALA A 101 -18.89 -26.96 11.49
C ALA A 101 -18.73 -25.51 11.96
N TYR A 102 -17.67 -24.81 11.55
CA TYR A 102 -17.34 -23.51 12.09
C TYR A 102 -17.06 -22.49 10.98
N LYS A 103 -17.65 -21.30 11.09
CA LYS A 103 -17.37 -20.16 10.22
C LYS A 103 -17.10 -18.91 11.03
N PHE A 104 -16.14 -18.13 10.58
CA PHE A 104 -15.69 -16.91 11.21
C PHE A 104 -15.36 -15.87 10.14
N ASN A 105 -16.00 -14.70 10.21
CA ASN A 105 -15.79 -13.58 9.28
C ASN A 105 -15.47 -12.32 10.06
N LEU A 106 -14.22 -11.96 10.08
CA LEU A 106 -13.71 -10.79 10.79
C LEU A 106 -13.38 -9.67 9.81
N ALA A 107 -13.77 -8.45 10.16
CA ALA A 107 -13.28 -7.21 9.57
C ALA A 107 -12.68 -6.33 10.66
N ALA A 108 -11.60 -5.61 10.35
CA ALA A 108 -10.99 -4.67 11.27
C ALA A 108 -10.46 -3.43 10.56
N ASN A 109 -10.54 -2.29 11.26
CA ASN A 109 -9.92 -1.04 10.89
C ASN A 109 -8.93 -0.66 11.98
N VAL A 110 -7.68 -0.46 11.59
CA VAL A 110 -6.56 -0.30 12.52
C VAL A 110 -5.72 0.91 12.15
N VAL A 111 -5.25 1.62 13.17
CA VAL A 111 -4.35 2.76 13.05
C VAL A 111 -3.14 2.52 13.94
N ASP A 112 -1.96 2.87 13.44
CA ASP A 112 -0.73 2.94 14.22
C ASP A 112 -0.36 4.40 14.51
N GLU A 113 -0.02 4.67 15.75
CA GLU A 113 0.44 5.97 16.25
C GLU A 113 1.80 5.79 16.93
N GLY A 114 2.84 5.63 16.11
CA GLY A 114 4.21 5.48 16.61
C GLY A 114 4.46 4.17 17.35
N GLY A 115 3.88 3.08 16.87
CA GLY A 115 3.99 1.75 17.46
C GLY A 115 2.87 1.41 18.46
N ALA A 116 2.05 2.39 18.85
CA ALA A 116 0.78 2.13 19.53
C ALA A 116 -0.29 1.83 18.47
N VAL A 117 -0.94 0.70 18.59
CA VAL A 117 -1.94 0.21 17.63
C VAL A 117 -3.31 0.27 18.28
N SER A 118 -4.27 0.89 17.58
CA SER A 118 -5.65 0.97 18.01
C SER A 118 -6.60 0.73 16.85
N GLY A 119 -7.86 0.38 17.14
CA GLY A 119 -8.85 0.19 16.10
C GLY A 119 -10.14 -0.44 16.57
N SER A 120 -10.94 -0.85 15.59
CA SER A 120 -12.19 -1.57 15.79
C SER A 120 -12.21 -2.86 14.99
N TRP A 121 -13.01 -3.81 15.45
CA TRP A 121 -13.25 -5.05 14.75
C TRP A 121 -14.71 -5.46 14.82
N THR A 122 -15.13 -6.26 13.85
CA THR A 122 -16.47 -6.86 13.79
C THR A 122 -16.35 -8.30 13.29
N GLU A 123 -17.03 -9.21 13.96
CA GLU A 123 -17.25 -10.60 13.52
C GLU A 123 -18.71 -10.74 13.09
N SER A 124 -18.92 -10.87 11.78
CA SER A 124 -20.28 -10.78 11.20
C SER A 124 -21.10 -12.06 11.33
N SER A 125 -20.47 -13.23 11.51
CA SER A 125 -21.21 -14.49 11.66
C SER A 125 -21.98 -14.57 12.98
N ARG A 126 -21.53 -13.84 14.01
CA ARG A 126 -22.15 -13.80 15.35
C ARG A 126 -22.64 -12.40 15.74
N ASN A 127 -22.46 -11.42 14.84
CA ASN A 127 -22.80 -10.03 15.08
C ASN A 127 -22.14 -9.45 16.36
N VAL A 128 -20.85 -9.73 16.52
CA VAL A 128 -20.04 -9.26 17.64
C VAL A 128 -19.06 -8.21 17.14
N SER A 129 -18.88 -7.15 17.90
CA SER A 129 -17.91 -6.10 17.59
C SER A 129 -17.21 -5.60 18.85
N GLY A 130 -16.06 -4.96 18.66
CA GLY A 130 -15.27 -4.44 19.76
C GLY A 130 -14.13 -3.54 19.30
N VAL A 131 -13.21 -3.29 20.21
CA VAL A 131 -12.04 -2.47 19.99
C VAL A 131 -10.76 -3.31 19.96
N LEU A 132 -9.75 -2.77 19.29
CA LEU A 132 -8.39 -3.32 19.25
C LEU A 132 -7.47 -2.31 19.92
N GLN A 133 -6.59 -2.81 20.78
CA GLN A 133 -5.52 -2.01 21.38
C GLN A 133 -4.26 -2.86 21.51
N GLY A 134 -3.11 -2.26 21.30
CA GLY A 134 -1.85 -3.00 21.46
C GLY A 134 -0.65 -2.24 20.95
N ARG A 135 0.35 -3.00 20.55
CA ARG A 135 1.60 -2.47 20.04
C ARG A 135 2.14 -3.34 18.92
N GLY A 136 2.91 -2.73 18.02
CA GLY A 136 3.63 -3.48 17.02
C GLY A 136 4.17 -2.62 15.90
N GLY A 137 4.82 -3.30 14.96
CA GLY A 137 5.43 -2.73 13.77
C GLY A 137 6.41 -3.73 13.16
N GLY A 138 6.79 -3.50 11.90
CA GLY A 138 7.76 -4.37 11.24
C GLY A 138 7.35 -5.84 11.15
N GLY A 139 6.05 -6.10 11.06
CA GLY A 139 5.50 -7.46 10.96
C GLY A 139 5.27 -8.18 12.28
N ASN A 140 5.51 -7.55 13.44
CA ASN A 140 5.28 -8.14 14.76
C ASN A 140 4.28 -7.28 15.53
N PHE A 141 3.15 -7.90 15.94
CA PHE A 141 2.07 -7.19 16.62
C PHE A 141 1.58 -8.01 17.82
N GLN A 142 1.32 -7.29 18.93
CA GLN A 142 0.68 -7.83 20.13
C GLN A 142 -0.55 -6.97 20.41
N ILE A 143 -1.72 -7.55 20.22
CA ILE A 143 -3.01 -6.85 20.21
C ILE A 143 -3.95 -7.52 21.20
N VAL A 144 -4.72 -6.73 21.93
CA VAL A 144 -5.87 -7.18 22.69
C VAL A 144 -7.12 -6.77 21.92
N ALA A 145 -7.94 -7.73 21.56
CA ALA A 145 -9.29 -7.50 21.03
C ALA A 145 -10.29 -7.63 22.18
N SER A 146 -11.05 -6.57 22.43
CA SER A 146 -11.97 -6.48 23.56
C SER A 146 -13.41 -6.24 23.09
N THR A 147 -14.35 -6.83 23.79
CA THR A 147 -15.80 -6.59 23.68
C THR A 147 -16.45 -6.66 25.06
N ALA A 148 -17.76 -6.43 25.18
CA ALA A 148 -18.48 -6.42 26.45
C ALA A 148 -18.46 -7.76 27.23
N GLY A 149 -18.08 -8.87 26.59
CA GLY A 149 -18.15 -10.20 27.20
C GLY A 149 -16.82 -10.93 27.31
N PHE A 150 -15.77 -10.51 26.59
CA PHE A 150 -14.47 -11.18 26.64
C PHE A 150 -13.34 -10.33 26.10
N ASN A 151 -12.11 -10.79 26.40
CA ASN A 151 -10.88 -10.30 25.78
C ASN A 151 -10.16 -11.42 25.05
N SER A 152 -9.50 -11.10 23.97
CA SER A 152 -8.63 -12.02 23.25
C SER A 152 -7.26 -11.39 23.04
N ASN A 153 -6.21 -12.11 23.44
CA ASN A 153 -4.83 -11.75 23.16
C ASN A 153 -4.42 -12.32 21.80
N ILE A 154 -3.92 -11.46 20.93
CA ILE A 154 -3.53 -11.80 19.56
C ILE A 154 -2.05 -11.48 19.38
N SER A 155 -1.29 -12.46 18.96
CA SER A 155 0.08 -12.31 18.48
C SER A 155 0.11 -12.57 16.98
N LEU A 156 0.56 -11.59 16.20
CA LEU A 156 0.73 -11.72 14.77
C LEU A 156 2.21 -11.51 14.42
N ARG A 157 2.76 -12.44 13.65
CA ARG A 157 4.13 -12.35 13.12
C ARG A 157 4.12 -12.57 11.62
N THR A 158 4.78 -11.69 10.89
CA THR A 158 4.95 -11.75 9.44
C THR A 158 6.43 -11.66 9.09
N ALA A 159 6.91 -12.60 8.28
CA ALA A 159 8.26 -12.61 7.75
C ALA A 159 8.20 -12.99 6.26
N GLY A 160 8.50 -12.02 5.39
CA GLY A 160 8.36 -12.17 3.96
C GLY A 160 6.93 -12.53 3.56
N ASN A 161 6.75 -13.68 2.95
CA ASN A 161 5.46 -14.21 2.50
C ASN A 161 4.83 -15.23 3.46
N LYS A 162 5.27 -15.28 4.73
CA LYS A 162 4.72 -16.14 5.77
C LYS A 162 4.20 -15.31 6.93
N GLN A 163 3.05 -15.71 7.46
CA GLN A 163 2.41 -15.08 8.59
C GLN A 163 1.89 -16.13 9.56
N THR A 164 2.09 -15.90 10.86
CA THR A 164 1.49 -16.69 11.94
C THR A 164 0.63 -15.80 12.80
N VAL A 165 -0.55 -16.28 13.15
CA VAL A 165 -1.48 -15.62 14.07
C VAL A 165 -1.83 -16.59 15.17
N THR A 166 -1.57 -16.19 16.40
CA THR A 166 -1.95 -16.91 17.61
C THR A 166 -2.96 -16.07 18.36
N MET A 167 -4.11 -16.65 18.68
CA MET A 167 -5.17 -16.03 19.49
C MET A 167 -5.39 -16.85 20.74
N ARG A 168 -5.63 -16.17 21.87
CA ARG A 168 -6.02 -16.78 23.14
C ARG A 168 -7.12 -15.93 23.78
N ALA A 169 -8.22 -16.55 24.15
CA ALA A 169 -9.39 -15.88 24.69
C ALA A 169 -9.97 -16.61 25.90
N ASP A 170 -10.65 -15.85 26.75
CA ASP A 170 -11.37 -16.33 27.93
C ASP A 170 -12.87 -16.41 27.62
N SER A 171 -13.25 -17.30 26.72
CA SER A 171 -14.65 -17.50 26.30
C SER A 171 -14.87 -18.93 25.85
N GLN A 172 -16.01 -19.26 25.28
CA GLN A 172 -16.25 -20.55 24.60
C GLN A 172 -15.25 -20.84 23.49
N PHE A 173 -14.69 -19.79 22.87
CA PHE A 173 -13.55 -19.86 22.00
C PHE A 173 -12.28 -19.67 22.83
N LYS A 174 -11.48 -20.71 23.03
CA LYS A 174 -10.23 -20.64 23.80
C LYS A 174 -9.06 -20.08 23.01
N GLY A 175 -9.06 -20.30 21.72
CA GLY A 175 -8.02 -19.74 20.87
C GLY A 175 -7.94 -20.33 19.48
N ALA A 176 -7.01 -19.77 18.69
CA ALA A 176 -6.65 -20.29 17.39
C ALA A 176 -5.15 -20.13 17.14
N ASP A 177 -4.60 -21.05 16.37
CA ASP A 177 -3.27 -20.99 15.80
C ASP A 177 -3.39 -21.12 14.29
N ILE A 178 -3.00 -20.07 13.54
CA ILE A 178 -3.22 -19.96 12.10
C ILE A 178 -1.88 -19.65 11.43
N SER A 179 -1.61 -20.35 10.33
CA SER A 179 -0.46 -20.09 9.45
C SER A 179 -0.96 -19.72 8.06
N LEU A 180 -0.51 -18.59 7.56
CA LEU A 180 -0.88 -18.04 6.27
C LEU A 180 0.36 -17.81 5.41
N SER A 181 0.15 -17.81 4.10
CA SER A 181 1.14 -17.42 3.09
C SER A 181 0.50 -16.63 1.96
N LYS A 182 1.29 -15.81 1.27
CA LYS A 182 0.93 -15.13 0.03
C LYS A 182 1.85 -15.49 -1.13
#